data_7298b72d41a77b8afe00263fda2f6e58
#
_entry.id   7298b72d41a77b8afe00263fda2f6e58
#
_cell.length_a   1.000
_cell.length_b   1.000
_cell.length_c   1.000
_cell.angle_alpha   90.00
_cell.angle_beta   90.00
_cell.angle_gamma   90.00
#
_symmetry.space_group_name_H-M   'P 1'
#
loop_
_entity.id
_entity.type
_entity.pdbx_description
1 polymer ?
#
loop_
_entity_poly.entity_id
_entity_poly.type
_entity_poly.pdbx_seq_one_letter_code
_entity_poly.pdbx_strand_id
1 'polypeptide(L)'
;IQPAPADVPDIIKNILVPINAQKGDLLPVSAFKGMEDGTMPLGTSQYEKRGIATHLPVWDSSECIQCNMCSFVCPHAVIRPYLLDEKEAANAPADMVLVDAKGPKMDGLKYTMGVSTLDCTSCGSCVSSCPKSGKALKMVPTHEVSLDQTGWKYLQTLPEKNDRIDKFTLKGSQLRQPLVEFNGACAGCGETPYIKLLTQLYGDKMYLANATGCTQAWGAAMPCVPYCKNKEGKGVAWSNSLFENNAEFSYGMCLAVKQLRAAVTEFVKQLDGMTKDAAVKAAIAKWFETYDDLDASSVATDELLAVLESTKFSAEEQAVVAEILKRRKDMSKKTMWMYGGDGWAYDIGYGGLDHVFAMGEDVNVLLVDTEVYSNTGGQSSKATPVGAVAQFQASGKKTRKKDLGLLLMTYDNVYVAQCSMGANPNQLIKAIKEAEAHKGPSIVICYAPCINHGIKKGMNNVQQEMKDAVASGYWNLYRYDPATKKFTLDSKEPTMPLYDFMKGEVRYASLELSFPENAKVLFADAEEAAKEKYEYYKLKSEG
;
A
#
# COMPACT_ATOMS: atom_id res chain seq x y z
N ILE A 1 -6.03 -25.47 -11.52
CA ILE A 1 -6.97 -24.35 -11.35
C ILE A 1 -8.31 -24.92 -10.92
N GLN A 2 -8.81 -24.54 -9.77
CA GLN A 2 -10.12 -24.99 -9.31
C GLN A 2 -11.23 -24.37 -10.19
N PRO A 3 -12.28 -25.13 -10.52
CA PRO A 3 -13.41 -24.56 -11.26
C PRO A 3 -14.05 -23.42 -10.44
N ALA A 4 -14.44 -22.36 -11.14
CA ALA A 4 -15.15 -21.26 -10.48
C ALA A 4 -16.47 -21.74 -9.87
N PRO A 5 -16.84 -21.27 -8.67
CA PRO A 5 -18.17 -21.53 -8.10
C PRO A 5 -19.30 -21.12 -9.06
N ALA A 6 -20.46 -21.77 -8.94
CA ALA A 6 -21.58 -21.48 -9.84
C ALA A 6 -22.16 -20.05 -9.70
N ASP A 7 -21.99 -19.43 -8.56
CA ASP A 7 -22.53 -18.13 -8.14
C ASP A 7 -21.59 -16.94 -8.33
N VAL A 8 -20.49 -17.11 -9.11
CA VAL A 8 -19.57 -16.00 -9.39
C VAL A 8 -20.08 -15.11 -10.53
N PRO A 9 -19.62 -13.83 -10.60
CA PRO A 9 -19.96 -12.90 -11.68
C PRO A 9 -19.64 -13.44 -13.08
N ASP A 10 -20.41 -13.01 -14.07
CA ASP A 10 -20.24 -13.46 -15.45
C ASP A 10 -18.85 -13.20 -16.04
N ILE A 11 -18.21 -12.10 -15.68
CA ILE A 11 -16.83 -11.79 -16.08
C ILE A 11 -15.84 -12.88 -15.61
N ILE A 12 -16.09 -13.48 -14.45
CA ILE A 12 -15.25 -14.56 -13.93
C ILE A 12 -15.44 -15.81 -14.79
N LYS A 13 -16.70 -16.20 -15.05
CA LYS A 13 -17.02 -17.39 -15.85
C LYS A 13 -16.54 -17.26 -17.29
N ASN A 14 -16.79 -16.10 -17.89
CA ASN A 14 -16.67 -15.91 -19.33
C ASN A 14 -15.28 -15.40 -19.75
N ILE A 15 -14.51 -14.79 -18.87
CA ILE A 15 -13.20 -14.18 -19.16
C ILE A 15 -12.11 -14.77 -18.29
N LEU A 16 -12.17 -14.62 -16.95
CA LEU A 16 -11.09 -15.03 -16.05
C LEU A 16 -10.83 -16.54 -16.13
N VAL A 17 -11.87 -17.36 -16.06
CA VAL A 17 -11.73 -18.83 -16.09
C VAL A 17 -11.11 -19.31 -17.42
N PRO A 18 -11.58 -18.89 -18.61
CA PRO A 18 -10.94 -19.25 -19.89
C PRO A 18 -9.47 -18.79 -19.96
N ILE A 19 -9.15 -17.58 -19.52
CA ILE A 19 -7.77 -17.06 -19.54
C ILE A 19 -6.88 -17.88 -18.60
N ASN A 20 -7.32 -18.18 -17.39
CA ASN A 20 -6.58 -19.01 -16.44
C ASN A 20 -6.42 -20.45 -16.92
N ALA A 21 -7.35 -20.96 -17.74
CA ALA A 21 -7.24 -22.24 -18.42
C ALA A 21 -6.37 -22.19 -19.69
N GLN A 22 -5.69 -21.08 -19.97
CA GLN A 22 -4.89 -20.82 -21.16
C GLN A 22 -5.67 -20.96 -22.48
N LYS A 23 -6.96 -20.59 -22.44
CA LYS A 23 -7.88 -20.56 -23.59
C LYS A 23 -8.30 -19.13 -23.96
N GLY A 24 -7.54 -18.13 -23.50
CA GLY A 24 -7.85 -16.72 -23.76
C GLY A 24 -7.90 -16.37 -25.25
N ASP A 25 -7.06 -16.98 -26.07
CA ASP A 25 -7.04 -16.77 -27.53
C ASP A 25 -8.33 -17.21 -28.24
N LEU A 26 -9.17 -18.01 -27.58
CA LEU A 26 -10.48 -18.41 -28.11
C LEU A 26 -11.58 -17.38 -27.80
N LEU A 27 -11.29 -16.36 -26.97
CA LEU A 27 -12.25 -15.33 -26.64
C LEU A 27 -12.34 -14.31 -27.79
N PRO A 28 -13.54 -14.03 -28.32
CA PRO A 28 -13.71 -12.95 -29.28
C PRO A 28 -13.55 -11.60 -28.60
N VAL A 29 -13.17 -10.56 -29.36
CA VAL A 29 -13.07 -9.18 -28.85
C VAL A 29 -14.39 -8.72 -28.19
N SER A 30 -15.54 -9.17 -28.71
CA SER A 30 -16.87 -8.89 -28.16
C SER A 30 -17.11 -9.44 -26.75
N ALA A 31 -16.27 -10.38 -26.26
CA ALA A 31 -16.33 -10.83 -24.87
C ALA A 31 -16.01 -9.72 -23.86
N PHE A 32 -15.29 -8.68 -24.30
CA PHE A 32 -14.90 -7.51 -23.49
C PHE A 32 -15.85 -6.32 -23.68
N LYS A 33 -17.06 -6.55 -24.21
CA LYS A 33 -18.08 -5.50 -24.35
C LYS A 33 -18.45 -4.91 -22.98
N GLY A 34 -18.45 -3.59 -22.87
CA GLY A 34 -18.66 -2.85 -21.63
C GLY A 34 -17.38 -2.56 -20.85
N MET A 35 -16.22 -2.89 -21.43
CA MET A 35 -14.87 -2.61 -20.90
C MET A 35 -13.99 -1.88 -21.93
N GLU A 36 -14.61 -1.24 -22.93
CA GLU A 36 -13.93 -0.58 -24.05
C GLU A 36 -13.12 0.64 -23.60
N ASP A 37 -13.49 1.22 -22.47
CA ASP A 37 -12.80 2.34 -21.82
C ASP A 37 -11.63 1.90 -20.91
N GLY A 38 -11.34 0.60 -20.85
CA GLY A 38 -10.31 0.03 -19.96
C GLY A 38 -10.77 -0.19 -18.52
N THR A 39 -12.04 0.05 -18.19
CA THR A 39 -12.59 -0.23 -16.85
C THR A 39 -12.69 -1.74 -16.60
N MET A 40 -12.17 -2.19 -15.46
CA MET A 40 -12.27 -3.58 -15.02
C MET A 40 -12.90 -3.66 -13.62
N PRO A 41 -13.72 -4.67 -13.34
CA PRO A 41 -14.27 -4.89 -12.00
C PRO A 41 -13.17 -5.11 -10.96
N LEU A 42 -13.29 -4.47 -9.80
CA LEU A 42 -12.36 -4.64 -8.69
C LEU A 42 -12.54 -5.98 -7.99
N GLY A 43 -11.44 -6.50 -7.41
CA GLY A 43 -11.46 -7.68 -6.55
C GLY A 43 -11.59 -9.01 -7.27
N THR A 44 -11.34 -9.08 -8.58
CA THR A 44 -11.45 -10.33 -9.34
C THR A 44 -10.38 -11.35 -8.96
N SER A 45 -9.24 -10.94 -8.39
CA SER A 45 -8.19 -11.85 -7.90
C SER A 45 -8.68 -12.83 -6.82
N GLN A 46 -9.73 -12.50 -6.07
CA GLN A 46 -10.31 -13.40 -5.06
C GLN A 46 -10.85 -14.72 -5.66
N TYR A 47 -11.08 -14.77 -6.96
CA TYR A 47 -11.61 -15.94 -7.67
C TYR A 47 -10.50 -16.76 -8.37
N GLU A 48 -9.26 -16.31 -8.37
CA GLU A 48 -8.17 -17.01 -9.07
C GLU A 48 -7.78 -18.31 -8.36
N LYS A 49 -7.67 -18.33 -7.04
CA LYS A 49 -7.46 -19.52 -6.18
C LYS A 49 -6.41 -20.51 -6.72
N ARG A 50 -5.18 -20.07 -6.86
CA ARG A 50 -4.10 -20.89 -7.50
C ARG A 50 -3.70 -22.13 -6.71
N GLY A 51 -3.75 -22.08 -5.37
CA GLY A 51 -3.38 -23.20 -4.50
C GLY A 51 -1.92 -23.64 -4.64
N ILE A 52 -0.99 -22.70 -4.85
CA ILE A 52 0.43 -22.98 -5.16
C ILE A 52 1.30 -23.20 -3.92
N ALA A 53 0.79 -22.98 -2.73
CA ALA A 53 1.55 -23.09 -1.49
C ALA A 53 2.00 -24.54 -1.25
N THR A 54 3.30 -24.76 -1.05
CA THR A 54 3.87 -26.04 -0.61
C THR A 54 3.78 -26.19 0.92
N HIS A 55 3.80 -25.06 1.64
CA HIS A 55 3.63 -24.99 3.09
C HIS A 55 2.67 -23.85 3.42
N LEU A 56 1.88 -24.00 4.44
CA LEU A 56 0.92 -23.03 4.93
C LEU A 56 1.26 -22.57 6.35
N PRO A 57 1.01 -21.30 6.70
CA PRO A 57 1.18 -20.83 8.07
C PRO A 57 0.04 -21.38 8.93
N VAL A 58 0.40 -22.12 9.99
CA VAL A 58 -0.52 -22.62 11.01
C VAL A 58 -0.33 -21.79 12.27
N TRP A 59 -1.45 -21.30 12.82
CA TRP A 59 -1.50 -20.43 13.97
C TRP A 59 -1.78 -21.21 15.27
N ASP A 60 -0.90 -21.00 16.26
CA ASP A 60 -1.10 -21.45 17.64
C ASP A 60 -1.53 -20.27 18.50
N SER A 61 -2.79 -20.27 18.90
CA SER A 61 -3.41 -19.20 19.67
C SER A 61 -2.86 -19.06 21.09
N SER A 62 -2.34 -20.13 21.67
CA SER A 62 -1.82 -20.16 23.06
C SER A 62 -0.53 -19.36 23.20
N GLU A 63 0.31 -19.35 22.16
CA GLU A 63 1.59 -18.63 22.09
C GLU A 63 1.45 -17.22 21.48
N CYS A 64 0.30 -16.90 20.89
CA CYS A 64 0.10 -15.66 20.15
C CYS A 64 -0.09 -14.46 21.08
N ILE A 65 0.71 -13.41 20.84
CA ILE A 65 0.60 -12.13 21.56
C ILE A 65 -0.34 -11.13 20.88
N GLN A 66 -0.97 -11.48 19.77
CA GLN A 66 -1.90 -10.67 18.99
C GLN A 66 -1.32 -9.30 18.52
N CYS A 67 -0.05 -9.26 18.15
CA CYS A 67 0.60 -8.04 17.65
C CYS A 67 0.26 -7.72 16.20
N ASN A 68 -0.29 -8.66 15.42
CA ASN A 68 -0.66 -8.57 14.02
C ASN A 68 0.53 -8.35 13.04
N MET A 69 1.78 -8.55 13.48
CA MET A 69 2.96 -8.41 12.62
C MET A 69 2.89 -9.35 11.39
N CYS A 70 2.40 -10.57 11.56
CA CYS A 70 2.24 -11.54 10.48
C CYS A 70 1.31 -11.03 9.36
N SER A 71 0.23 -10.36 9.72
CA SER A 71 -0.65 -9.68 8.76
C SER A 71 0.03 -8.47 8.14
N PHE A 72 0.72 -7.66 8.94
CA PHE A 72 1.39 -6.43 8.51
C PHE A 72 2.39 -6.68 7.38
N VAL A 73 3.18 -7.74 7.48
CA VAL A 73 4.24 -8.07 6.50
C VAL A 73 3.78 -8.96 5.35
N CYS A 74 2.53 -9.47 5.38
CA CYS A 74 2.06 -10.39 4.33
C CYS A 74 1.94 -9.69 2.98
N PRO A 75 2.68 -10.12 1.93
CA PRO A 75 2.67 -9.47 0.63
C PRO A 75 1.34 -9.63 -0.13
N HIS A 76 0.58 -10.69 0.19
CA HIS A 76 -0.63 -11.07 -0.55
C HIS A 76 -1.92 -10.91 0.27
N ALA A 77 -1.82 -10.35 1.48
CA ALA A 77 -2.96 -10.14 2.38
C ALA A 77 -3.75 -11.43 2.71
N VAL A 78 -3.09 -12.58 2.78
CA VAL A 78 -3.74 -13.89 2.98
C VAL A 78 -3.90 -14.28 4.45
N ILE A 79 -3.16 -13.66 5.36
CA ILE A 79 -3.27 -13.89 6.80
C ILE A 79 -3.76 -12.61 7.47
N ARG A 80 -4.91 -12.68 8.15
CA ARG A 80 -5.61 -11.52 8.71
C ARG A 80 -6.18 -11.78 10.10
N PRO A 81 -6.03 -10.83 11.04
CA PRO A 81 -6.69 -10.87 12.33
C PRO A 81 -8.16 -10.41 12.22
N TYR A 82 -9.02 -10.99 13.04
CA TYR A 82 -10.42 -10.58 13.16
C TYR A 82 -10.84 -10.47 14.62
N LEU A 83 -11.75 -9.53 14.86
CA LEU A 83 -12.43 -9.36 16.14
C LEU A 83 -13.91 -9.73 15.98
N LEU A 84 -14.41 -10.56 16.89
CA LEU A 84 -15.79 -11.02 16.89
C LEU A 84 -16.46 -10.59 18.20
N ASP A 85 -17.68 -10.10 18.11
CA ASP A 85 -18.53 -9.96 19.28
C ASP A 85 -19.15 -11.30 19.70
N GLU A 86 -19.91 -11.33 20.78
CA GLU A 86 -20.50 -12.56 21.32
C GLU A 86 -21.43 -13.25 20.31
N LYS A 87 -22.24 -12.49 19.58
CA LYS A 87 -23.16 -13.02 18.57
C LYS A 87 -22.41 -13.60 17.38
N GLU A 88 -21.40 -12.89 16.91
CA GLU A 88 -20.54 -13.34 15.81
C GLU A 88 -19.75 -14.58 16.22
N ALA A 89 -19.23 -14.63 17.46
CA ALA A 89 -18.53 -15.79 17.98
C ALA A 89 -19.45 -17.04 18.11
N ALA A 90 -20.70 -16.84 18.50
CA ALA A 90 -21.69 -17.92 18.59
C ALA A 90 -22.09 -18.50 17.22
N ASN A 91 -21.97 -17.72 16.15
CA ASN A 91 -22.26 -18.13 14.77
C ASN A 91 -21.02 -18.61 14.00
N ALA A 92 -19.85 -18.60 14.61
CA ALA A 92 -18.61 -19.04 13.97
C ALA A 92 -18.63 -20.56 13.71
N PRO A 93 -17.97 -21.03 12.64
CA PRO A 93 -17.78 -22.47 12.41
C PRO A 93 -17.20 -23.17 13.66
N ALA A 94 -17.68 -24.36 13.96
CA ALA A 94 -17.37 -25.08 15.21
C ALA A 94 -15.89 -25.41 15.39
N ASP A 95 -15.14 -25.52 14.31
CA ASP A 95 -13.70 -25.78 14.28
C ASP A 95 -12.83 -24.50 14.34
N MET A 96 -13.47 -23.32 14.34
CA MET A 96 -12.75 -22.05 14.39
C MET A 96 -12.18 -21.79 15.79
N VAL A 97 -10.88 -21.59 15.87
CA VAL A 97 -10.21 -21.25 17.15
C VAL A 97 -10.47 -19.78 17.48
N LEU A 98 -11.16 -19.53 18.58
CA LEU A 98 -11.44 -18.21 19.13
C LEU A 98 -10.79 -18.06 20.51
N VAL A 99 -10.10 -16.94 20.74
CA VAL A 99 -9.52 -16.60 22.05
C VAL A 99 -9.91 -15.19 22.45
N ASP A 100 -9.76 -14.84 23.72
CA ASP A 100 -10.06 -13.47 24.16
C ASP A 100 -9.14 -12.45 23.47
N ALA A 101 -9.72 -11.36 23.00
CA ALA A 101 -8.96 -10.28 22.38
C ALA A 101 -8.15 -9.53 23.46
N LYS A 102 -6.87 -9.24 23.17
CA LYS A 102 -5.94 -8.57 24.09
C LYS A 102 -5.75 -7.10 23.71
N GLY A 103 -5.85 -6.21 24.68
CA GLY A 103 -5.57 -4.77 24.50
C GLY A 103 -6.67 -3.86 25.04
N PRO A 104 -6.43 -2.54 25.08
CA PRO A 104 -7.43 -1.56 25.51
C PRO A 104 -8.69 -1.63 24.65
N LYS A 105 -9.87 -1.49 25.27
CA LYS A 105 -11.20 -1.51 24.60
C LYS A 105 -11.53 -2.83 23.86
N MET A 106 -10.86 -3.95 24.21
CA MET A 106 -11.08 -5.25 23.60
C MET A 106 -11.96 -6.17 24.46
N ASP A 107 -12.40 -5.71 25.63
CA ASP A 107 -13.22 -6.49 26.55
C ASP A 107 -14.51 -6.98 25.87
N GLY A 108 -14.85 -8.24 26.10
CA GLY A 108 -16.00 -8.90 25.50
C GLY A 108 -15.83 -9.32 24.02
N LEU A 109 -14.69 -9.03 23.40
CA LEU A 109 -14.41 -9.46 22.04
C LEU A 109 -13.57 -10.74 22.01
N LYS A 110 -13.82 -11.58 21.00
CA LYS A 110 -12.96 -12.70 20.63
C LYS A 110 -12.03 -12.30 19.48
N TYR A 111 -10.88 -12.92 19.45
CA TYR A 111 -9.85 -12.75 18.43
C TYR A 111 -9.58 -14.07 17.72
N THR A 112 -9.40 -14.00 16.42
CA THR A 112 -8.93 -15.14 15.62
C THR A 112 -8.02 -14.66 14.49
N MET A 113 -7.27 -15.61 13.91
CA MET A 113 -6.42 -15.39 12.75
C MET A 113 -6.92 -16.22 11.57
N GLY A 114 -7.45 -15.55 10.56
CA GLY A 114 -7.87 -16.19 9.32
C GLY A 114 -6.71 -16.32 8.31
N VAL A 115 -6.67 -17.43 7.60
CA VAL A 115 -5.71 -17.67 6.51
C VAL A 115 -6.45 -18.10 5.25
N SER A 116 -6.27 -17.38 4.14
CA SER A 116 -6.72 -17.84 2.82
C SER A 116 -5.68 -18.81 2.26
N THR A 117 -5.88 -20.09 2.48
CA THR A 117 -4.90 -21.15 2.17
C THR A 117 -4.64 -21.29 0.67
N LEU A 118 -5.66 -21.05 -0.17
CA LEU A 118 -5.56 -21.16 -1.64
C LEU A 118 -4.88 -19.97 -2.31
N ASP A 119 -4.75 -18.84 -1.59
CA ASP A 119 -4.10 -17.61 -2.08
C ASP A 119 -2.69 -17.42 -1.48
N CYS A 120 -2.28 -18.29 -0.56
CA CYS A 120 -0.95 -18.25 0.03
C CYS A 120 0.12 -18.66 -0.98
N THR A 121 1.25 -17.92 -1.03
CA THR A 121 2.40 -18.20 -1.90
C THR A 121 3.52 -18.95 -1.18
N SER A 122 3.32 -19.40 0.05
CA SER A 122 4.31 -20.15 0.85
C SER A 122 5.62 -19.38 1.12
N CYS A 123 5.60 -18.04 1.08
CA CYS A 123 6.83 -17.23 1.23
C CYS A 123 7.45 -17.26 2.63
N GLY A 124 6.70 -17.56 3.69
CA GLY A 124 7.21 -17.66 5.05
C GLY A 124 7.47 -16.33 5.78
N SER A 125 7.27 -15.16 5.15
CA SER A 125 7.55 -13.84 5.77
C SER A 125 6.78 -13.61 7.06
N CYS A 126 5.53 -14.11 7.17
CA CYS A 126 4.72 -14.02 8.38
C CYS A 126 5.35 -14.78 9.57
N VAL A 127 5.95 -15.92 9.31
CA VAL A 127 6.62 -16.74 10.35
C VAL A 127 7.96 -16.11 10.73
N SER A 128 8.80 -15.72 9.75
CA SER A 128 10.11 -15.09 10.01
C SER A 128 9.99 -13.76 10.76
N SER A 129 8.90 -13.01 10.56
CA SER A 129 8.66 -11.73 11.24
C SER A 129 7.91 -11.87 12.57
N CYS A 130 7.42 -13.05 12.93
CA CYS A 130 6.69 -13.27 14.17
C CYS A 130 7.64 -13.19 15.38
N PRO A 131 7.38 -12.35 16.41
CA PRO A 131 8.20 -12.31 17.63
C PRO A 131 8.25 -13.63 18.38
N LYS A 132 7.28 -14.53 18.13
CA LYS A 132 7.19 -15.90 18.64
C LYS A 132 7.35 -16.92 17.49
N SER A 133 8.28 -16.66 16.58
CA SER A 133 8.55 -17.53 15.44
C SER A 133 8.79 -18.98 15.86
N GLY A 134 8.23 -19.92 15.12
CA GLY A 134 8.29 -21.35 15.43
C GLY A 134 7.39 -21.81 16.58
N LYS A 135 6.76 -20.88 17.34
CA LYS A 135 5.77 -21.18 18.39
C LYS A 135 4.38 -20.74 17.94
N ALA A 136 4.11 -19.42 17.92
CA ALA A 136 2.79 -18.88 17.57
C ALA A 136 2.44 -19.05 16.08
N LEU A 137 3.42 -19.19 15.20
CA LEU A 137 3.26 -19.44 13.77
C LEU A 137 4.34 -20.38 13.26
N LYS A 138 3.92 -21.39 12.49
CA LYS A 138 4.81 -22.39 11.87
C LYS A 138 4.39 -22.58 10.41
N MET A 139 5.35 -22.81 9.52
CA MET A 139 5.07 -23.31 8.17
C MET A 139 4.93 -24.84 8.24
N VAL A 140 3.79 -25.35 7.82
CA VAL A 140 3.45 -26.78 7.83
C VAL A 140 3.18 -27.23 6.38
N PRO A 141 3.63 -28.43 5.96
CA PRO A 141 3.35 -28.94 4.62
C PRO A 141 1.85 -28.90 4.28
N THR A 142 1.52 -28.45 3.08
CA THR A 142 0.12 -28.22 2.68
C THR A 142 -0.78 -29.46 2.81
N HIS A 143 -0.22 -30.67 2.59
CA HIS A 143 -0.97 -31.91 2.71
C HIS A 143 -1.36 -32.26 4.16
N GLU A 144 -0.80 -31.59 5.16
CA GLU A 144 -1.13 -31.75 6.58
C GLU A 144 -2.13 -30.69 7.07
N VAL A 145 -2.54 -29.74 6.21
CA VAL A 145 -3.41 -28.61 6.58
C VAL A 145 -4.72 -28.69 5.80
N SER A 146 -5.84 -28.44 6.48
CA SER A 146 -7.14 -28.32 5.82
C SER A 146 -7.15 -27.15 4.84
N LEU A 147 -7.60 -27.40 3.62
CA LEU A 147 -7.81 -26.36 2.59
C LEU A 147 -9.25 -25.85 2.59
N ASP A 148 -10.07 -26.24 3.56
CA ASP A 148 -11.43 -25.73 3.69
C ASP A 148 -11.44 -24.21 3.91
N GLN A 149 -12.26 -23.52 3.13
CA GLN A 149 -12.40 -22.07 3.16
C GLN A 149 -13.63 -21.59 3.93
N THR A 150 -14.37 -22.49 4.60
CA THR A 150 -15.61 -22.14 5.31
C THR A 150 -15.34 -21.08 6.37
N GLY A 151 -14.32 -21.29 7.21
CA GLY A 151 -13.89 -20.32 8.20
C GLY A 151 -13.45 -18.98 7.60
N TRP A 152 -12.65 -19.02 6.54
CA TRP A 152 -12.22 -17.80 5.83
C TRP A 152 -13.42 -17.02 5.27
N LYS A 153 -14.35 -17.70 4.59
CA LYS A 153 -15.55 -17.08 4.03
C LYS A 153 -16.41 -16.42 5.12
N TYR A 154 -16.59 -17.10 6.26
CA TYR A 154 -17.29 -16.54 7.40
C TYR A 154 -16.63 -15.24 7.89
N LEU A 155 -15.31 -15.24 8.07
CA LEU A 155 -14.57 -14.06 8.54
C LEU A 155 -14.73 -12.86 7.58
N GLN A 156 -14.84 -13.10 6.28
CA GLN A 156 -15.08 -12.03 5.29
C GLN A 156 -16.47 -11.39 5.44
N THR A 157 -17.43 -12.01 6.13
CA THR A 157 -18.76 -11.42 6.38
C THR A 157 -18.79 -10.47 7.58
N LEU A 158 -17.78 -10.52 8.47
CA LEU A 158 -17.78 -9.78 9.73
C LEU A 158 -17.54 -8.28 9.52
N PRO A 159 -18.29 -7.41 10.23
CA PRO A 159 -18.04 -5.97 10.19
C PRO A 159 -16.73 -5.62 10.88
N GLU A 160 -16.08 -4.54 10.42
CA GLU A 160 -14.92 -3.98 11.10
C GLU A 160 -15.30 -3.36 12.45
N LYS A 161 -14.45 -3.53 13.45
CA LYS A 161 -14.61 -2.92 14.79
C LYS A 161 -13.79 -1.63 14.88
N ASN A 162 -14.14 -0.63 14.05
CA ASN A 162 -13.36 0.57 13.80
C ASN A 162 -13.20 1.50 15.02
N ASP A 163 -14.09 1.40 15.99
CA ASP A 163 -14.13 2.17 17.23
C ASP A 163 -13.19 1.64 18.32
N ARG A 164 -12.64 0.44 18.14
CA ARG A 164 -11.88 -0.27 19.19
C ARG A 164 -10.42 0.12 19.28
N ILE A 165 -9.79 0.42 18.16
CA ILE A 165 -8.37 0.73 18.10
C ILE A 165 -8.05 1.71 16.98
N ASP A 166 -7.10 2.61 17.23
CA ASP A 166 -6.62 3.58 16.25
C ASP A 166 -5.95 2.86 15.06
N LYS A 167 -6.42 3.16 13.84
CA LYS A 167 -5.86 2.66 12.58
C LYS A 167 -4.39 3.05 12.37
N PHE A 168 -3.92 4.12 13.01
CA PHE A 168 -2.53 4.59 12.93
C PHE A 168 -1.59 3.90 13.91
N THR A 169 -1.90 2.67 14.30
CA THR A 169 -1.02 1.76 15.02
C THR A 169 -0.78 0.50 14.21
N LEU A 170 0.34 -0.20 14.43
CA LEU A 170 0.60 -1.46 13.73
C LEU A 170 -0.56 -2.45 13.91
N LYS A 171 -1.00 -2.67 15.16
CA LYS A 171 -2.10 -3.60 15.44
C LYS A 171 -3.41 -3.13 14.84
N GLY A 172 -3.73 -1.84 14.95
CA GLY A 172 -4.99 -1.28 14.51
C GLY A 172 -5.12 -1.23 12.98
N SER A 173 -4.04 -0.91 12.27
CA SER A 173 -4.03 -0.91 10.80
C SER A 173 -4.41 -2.28 10.23
N GLN A 174 -3.97 -3.36 10.88
CA GLN A 174 -4.21 -4.71 10.40
C GLN A 174 -5.60 -5.27 10.75
N LEU A 175 -6.35 -4.61 11.62
CA LEU A 175 -7.77 -4.89 11.86
C LEU A 175 -8.68 -4.20 10.82
N ARG A 176 -8.10 -3.44 9.89
CA ARG A 176 -8.79 -2.87 8.72
C ARG A 176 -8.69 -3.82 7.55
N GLN A 177 -9.75 -3.90 6.75
CA GLN A 177 -9.73 -4.67 5.51
C GLN A 177 -8.67 -4.10 4.57
N PRO A 178 -7.71 -4.92 4.08
CA PRO A 178 -6.84 -4.48 3.00
C PRO A 178 -7.68 -4.35 1.72
N LEU A 179 -7.53 -3.23 1.00
CA LEU A 179 -8.21 -3.01 -0.27
C LEU A 179 -7.30 -3.33 -1.47
N VAL A 180 -6.25 -4.12 -1.22
CA VAL A 180 -5.46 -4.85 -2.19
C VAL A 180 -5.17 -6.23 -1.62
N GLU A 181 -5.52 -7.28 -2.37
CA GLU A 181 -5.41 -8.67 -1.90
C GLU A 181 -5.14 -9.65 -3.04
N PHE A 182 -4.48 -10.75 -2.72
CA PHE A 182 -4.25 -11.89 -3.63
C PHE A 182 -3.61 -11.46 -4.96
N ASN A 183 -2.70 -10.50 -4.89
CA ASN A 183 -1.96 -10.00 -6.05
C ASN A 183 -0.96 -11.04 -6.59
N GLY A 184 -0.52 -10.85 -7.84
CA GLY A 184 0.42 -11.73 -8.52
C GLY A 184 1.90 -11.42 -8.28
N ALA A 185 2.25 -10.68 -7.22
CA ALA A 185 3.64 -10.37 -6.90
C ALA A 185 4.45 -11.60 -6.47
N CYS A 186 5.77 -11.46 -6.46
CA CYS A 186 6.69 -12.51 -6.01
C CYS A 186 6.40 -12.97 -4.58
N ALA A 187 6.68 -14.24 -4.28
CA ALA A 187 6.66 -14.74 -2.92
C ALA A 187 7.68 -13.98 -2.05
N GLY A 188 7.21 -13.29 -1.00
CA GLY A 188 8.07 -12.45 -0.18
C GLY A 188 8.39 -11.06 -0.76
N CYS A 189 7.61 -10.58 -1.73
CA CYS A 189 7.78 -9.25 -2.32
C CYS A 189 7.89 -8.14 -1.27
N GLY A 190 8.88 -7.25 -1.41
CA GLY A 190 9.09 -6.11 -0.52
C GLY A 190 8.21 -4.90 -0.80
N GLU A 191 7.54 -4.84 -1.96
CA GLU A 191 6.72 -3.69 -2.38
C GLU A 191 5.30 -3.73 -1.84
N THR A 192 4.63 -4.88 -1.99
CA THR A 192 3.18 -5.00 -1.79
C THR A 192 2.70 -4.77 -0.35
N PRO A 193 3.48 -5.05 0.73
CA PRO A 193 3.05 -4.72 2.07
C PRO A 193 2.87 -3.21 2.31
N TYR A 194 3.61 -2.34 1.61
CA TYR A 194 3.48 -0.89 1.72
C TYR A 194 2.15 -0.40 1.16
N ILE A 195 1.80 -0.81 -0.06
CA ILE A 195 0.51 -0.40 -0.65
C ILE A 195 -0.67 -1.04 0.09
N LYS A 196 -0.53 -2.27 0.59
CA LYS A 196 -1.54 -2.88 1.45
C LYS A 196 -1.82 -2.01 2.67
N LEU A 197 -0.79 -1.57 3.39
CA LEU A 197 -0.93 -0.67 4.53
C LEU A 197 -1.61 0.64 4.12
N LEU A 198 -1.17 1.26 3.02
CA LEU A 198 -1.76 2.50 2.53
C LEU A 198 -3.26 2.35 2.25
N THR A 199 -3.66 1.24 1.62
CA THR A 199 -5.09 0.96 1.35
C THR A 199 -5.90 0.66 2.62
N GLN A 200 -5.30 0.09 3.65
CA GLN A 200 -5.95 -0.10 4.96
C GLN A 200 -6.19 1.23 5.70
N LEU A 201 -5.36 2.24 5.44
CA LEU A 201 -5.49 3.56 6.06
C LEU A 201 -6.47 4.47 5.32
N TYR A 202 -6.49 4.42 3.97
CA TYR A 202 -7.15 5.44 3.15
C TYR A 202 -7.85 4.91 1.89
N GLY A 203 -7.77 3.61 1.58
CA GLY A 203 -8.14 3.06 0.29
C GLY A 203 -9.59 3.29 -0.16
N ASP A 204 -10.52 3.47 0.78
CA ASP A 204 -11.93 3.77 0.51
C ASP A 204 -12.19 5.21 0.01
N LYS A 205 -11.17 6.08 0.09
CA LYS A 205 -11.22 7.51 -0.27
C LYS A 205 -10.11 7.92 -1.24
N MET A 206 -9.42 6.93 -1.83
CA MET A 206 -8.18 7.12 -2.57
C MET A 206 -8.37 7.09 -4.08
N TYR A 207 -7.77 8.08 -4.77
CA TYR A 207 -7.36 7.98 -6.16
C TYR A 207 -5.89 7.58 -6.21
N LEU A 208 -5.56 6.57 -6.99
CA LEU A 208 -4.21 6.03 -7.07
C LEU A 208 -3.75 5.97 -8.54
N ALA A 209 -2.78 6.81 -8.88
CA ALA A 209 -2.09 6.78 -10.15
C ALA A 209 -0.85 5.89 -10.05
N ASN A 210 -0.79 4.82 -10.83
CA ASN A 210 0.29 3.85 -10.78
C ASN A 210 1.22 3.98 -11.98
N ALA A 211 2.53 4.09 -11.75
CA ALA A 211 3.53 4.02 -12.80
C ALA A 211 3.72 2.59 -13.29
N THR A 212 3.93 2.40 -14.59
CA THR A 212 4.25 1.09 -15.16
C THR A 212 5.52 0.52 -14.53
N GLY A 213 5.52 -0.78 -14.23
CA GLY A 213 6.59 -1.50 -13.54
C GLY A 213 6.03 -2.69 -12.78
N CYS A 214 6.72 -3.22 -11.77
CA CYS A 214 6.21 -4.29 -10.91
C CYS A 214 4.87 -3.93 -10.27
N THR A 215 4.75 -2.69 -9.79
CA THR A 215 3.52 -2.20 -9.13
C THR A 215 2.30 -2.25 -10.04
N GLN A 216 2.47 -1.99 -11.34
CA GLN A 216 1.42 -2.17 -12.33
C GLN A 216 1.23 -3.65 -12.69
N ALA A 217 2.31 -4.40 -12.87
CA ALA A 217 2.23 -5.79 -13.32
C ALA A 217 1.43 -6.67 -12.35
N TRP A 218 1.65 -6.55 -11.03
CA TRP A 218 0.85 -7.28 -10.05
C TRP A 218 -0.48 -6.58 -9.71
N GLY A 219 -0.60 -5.26 -9.96
CA GLY A 219 -1.80 -4.46 -9.67
C GLY A 219 -2.87 -4.56 -10.75
N ALA A 220 -2.52 -4.94 -11.96
CA ALA A 220 -3.41 -5.00 -13.12
C ALA A 220 -3.06 -6.15 -14.07
N ALA A 221 -2.82 -7.34 -13.54
CA ALA A 221 -2.68 -8.56 -14.34
C ALA A 221 -4.06 -9.01 -14.86
N MET A 222 -4.64 -8.21 -15.77
CA MET A 222 -5.98 -8.43 -16.30
C MET A 222 -6.17 -9.87 -16.79
N PRO A 223 -7.29 -10.52 -16.44
CA PRO A 223 -8.48 -10.00 -15.74
C PRO A 223 -8.42 -10.10 -14.19
N CYS A 224 -7.27 -10.42 -13.60
CA CYS A 224 -7.09 -10.50 -12.15
C CYS A 224 -6.74 -9.12 -11.59
N VAL A 225 -7.69 -8.46 -10.95
CA VAL A 225 -7.52 -7.17 -10.29
C VAL A 225 -7.48 -7.38 -8.79
N PRO A 226 -6.34 -7.11 -8.12
CA PRO A 226 -6.19 -7.31 -6.67
C PRO A 226 -6.78 -6.17 -5.84
N TYR A 227 -6.94 -4.98 -6.41
CA TYR A 227 -7.65 -3.89 -5.73
C TYR A 227 -9.12 -4.25 -5.57
N CYS A 228 -9.66 -4.12 -4.36
CA CYS A 228 -11.00 -4.57 -4.02
C CYS A 228 -11.81 -3.48 -3.30
N LYS A 229 -13.07 -3.77 -3.00
CA LYS A 229 -13.99 -2.88 -2.29
C LYS A 229 -14.20 -3.36 -0.87
N ASN A 230 -14.46 -2.42 0.03
CA ASN A 230 -14.97 -2.72 1.36
C ASN A 230 -16.46 -3.10 1.30
N LYS A 231 -17.06 -3.35 2.46
CA LYS A 231 -18.46 -3.78 2.57
C LYS A 231 -19.47 -2.69 2.20
N GLU A 232 -19.07 -1.42 2.26
CA GLU A 232 -19.83 -0.26 1.81
C GLU A 232 -19.72 -0.03 0.30
N GLY A 233 -19.02 -0.92 -0.42
CA GLY A 233 -18.82 -0.82 -1.87
C GLY A 233 -17.79 0.23 -2.28
N LYS A 234 -17.06 0.82 -1.33
CA LYS A 234 -16.00 1.82 -1.57
C LYS A 234 -14.65 1.10 -1.72
N GLY A 235 -13.79 1.60 -2.61
CA GLY A 235 -12.46 1.04 -2.85
C GLY A 235 -11.54 2.04 -3.54
N VAL A 236 -10.32 1.59 -3.86
CA VAL A 236 -9.32 2.42 -4.53
C VAL A 236 -9.76 2.70 -5.97
N ALA A 237 -9.82 3.99 -6.34
CA ALA A 237 -9.91 4.38 -7.75
C ALA A 237 -8.51 4.29 -8.37
N TRP A 238 -8.15 3.10 -8.80
CA TRP A 238 -6.84 2.79 -9.37
C TRP A 238 -6.82 3.00 -10.88
N SER A 239 -5.78 3.66 -11.35
CA SER A 239 -5.46 3.79 -12.78
C SER A 239 -3.96 3.71 -12.97
N ASN A 240 -3.49 3.11 -14.07
CA ASN A 240 -2.11 3.24 -14.45
C ASN A 240 -1.95 4.13 -15.68
N SER A 241 -0.79 4.76 -15.77
CA SER A 241 -0.33 5.48 -16.93
C SER A 241 0.98 4.90 -17.42
N LEU A 242 1.50 5.45 -18.51
CA LEU A 242 2.82 5.10 -18.96
C LEU A 242 3.87 5.43 -17.89
N PHE A 243 4.95 4.73 -17.97
CA PHE A 243 6.10 4.77 -17.10
C PHE A 243 6.70 6.18 -16.97
N GLU A 244 6.76 6.92 -18.08
CA GLU A 244 7.34 8.25 -18.17
C GLU A 244 6.42 9.39 -17.75
N ASN A 245 5.09 9.21 -17.76
CA ASN A 245 4.13 10.31 -17.58
C ASN A 245 3.19 10.16 -16.36
N ASN A 246 3.50 9.28 -15.43
CA ASN A 246 2.61 9.00 -14.30
C ASN A 246 2.41 10.22 -13.38
N ALA A 247 3.44 11.03 -13.20
CA ALA A 247 3.34 12.22 -12.36
C ALA A 247 2.34 13.23 -12.95
N GLU A 248 2.43 13.52 -14.23
CA GLU A 248 1.55 14.44 -14.96
C GLU A 248 0.12 13.91 -15.02
N PHE A 249 -0.04 12.60 -15.23
CA PHE A 249 -1.33 11.94 -15.21
C PHE A 249 -2.02 12.09 -13.84
N SER A 250 -1.28 11.83 -12.75
CA SER A 250 -1.78 12.01 -11.38
C SER A 250 -2.14 13.47 -11.07
N TYR A 251 -1.30 14.39 -11.52
CA TYR A 251 -1.56 15.82 -11.38
C TYR A 251 -2.85 16.24 -12.10
N GLY A 252 -3.04 15.76 -13.33
CA GLY A 252 -4.29 15.99 -14.08
C GLY A 252 -5.52 15.43 -13.35
N MET A 253 -5.43 14.23 -12.76
CA MET A 253 -6.49 13.66 -11.95
C MET A 253 -6.76 14.51 -10.68
N CYS A 254 -5.72 14.99 -10.02
CA CYS A 254 -5.84 15.88 -8.85
C CYS A 254 -6.61 17.14 -9.19
N LEU A 255 -6.23 17.82 -10.27
CA LEU A 255 -6.91 19.04 -10.74
C LEU A 255 -8.37 18.76 -11.12
N ALA A 256 -8.65 17.63 -11.79
CA ALA A 256 -10.01 17.25 -12.15
C ALA A 256 -10.88 17.03 -10.91
N VAL A 257 -10.40 16.26 -9.93
CA VAL A 257 -11.12 16.01 -8.66
C VAL A 257 -11.38 17.32 -7.91
N LYS A 258 -10.37 18.21 -7.84
CA LYS A 258 -10.49 19.54 -7.22
C LYS A 258 -11.57 20.39 -7.91
N GLN A 259 -11.59 20.43 -9.24
CA GLN A 259 -12.60 21.17 -10.02
C GLN A 259 -14.01 20.60 -9.87
N LEU A 260 -14.15 19.27 -9.94
CA LEU A 260 -15.46 18.61 -9.74
C LEU A 260 -16.03 18.89 -8.35
N ARG A 261 -15.18 18.86 -7.33
CA ARG A 261 -15.57 19.19 -5.96
C ARG A 261 -15.93 20.68 -5.81
N ALA A 262 -15.17 21.58 -6.43
CA ALA A 262 -15.49 23.00 -6.46
C ALA A 262 -16.85 23.25 -7.14
N ALA A 263 -17.13 22.57 -8.24
CA ALA A 263 -18.40 22.71 -8.94
C ALA A 263 -19.61 22.29 -8.08
N VAL A 264 -19.53 21.17 -7.36
CA VAL A 264 -20.64 20.78 -6.44
C VAL A 264 -20.75 21.74 -5.25
N THR A 265 -19.63 22.27 -4.79
CA THR A 265 -19.60 23.27 -3.71
C THR A 265 -20.41 24.52 -4.05
N GLU A 266 -20.37 24.99 -5.30
CA GLU A 266 -21.19 26.14 -5.71
C GLU A 266 -22.68 25.84 -5.66
N PHE A 267 -23.13 24.63 -6.03
CA PHE A 267 -24.53 24.24 -5.86
C PHE A 267 -24.94 24.15 -4.38
N VAL A 268 -24.05 23.65 -3.50
CA VAL A 268 -24.31 23.62 -2.05
C VAL A 268 -24.44 25.03 -1.48
N LYS A 269 -23.58 25.98 -1.87
CA LYS A 269 -23.69 27.40 -1.50
C LYS A 269 -24.98 28.03 -2.02
N GLN A 270 -25.37 27.72 -3.26
CA GLN A 270 -26.62 28.22 -3.83
C GLN A 270 -27.82 27.72 -3.01
N LEU A 271 -27.86 26.43 -2.67
CA LEU A 271 -28.92 25.85 -1.82
C LEU A 271 -28.96 26.50 -0.44
N ASP A 272 -27.80 26.73 0.20
CA ASP A 272 -27.72 27.41 1.49
C ASP A 272 -28.31 28.82 1.46
N GLY A 273 -28.09 29.56 0.38
CA GLY A 273 -28.67 30.89 0.17
C GLY A 273 -30.20 30.89 -0.07
N MET A 274 -30.74 29.78 -0.60
CA MET A 274 -32.16 29.68 -0.96
C MET A 274 -33.03 29.09 0.16
N THR A 275 -32.53 28.02 0.81
CA THR A 275 -33.31 27.25 1.76
C THR A 275 -33.54 27.96 3.10
N LYS A 276 -34.71 27.75 3.65
CA LYS A 276 -35.08 28.17 5.04
C LYS A 276 -35.18 26.98 5.99
N ASP A 277 -35.01 25.75 5.48
CA ASP A 277 -35.06 24.54 6.29
C ASP A 277 -33.85 24.49 7.24
N ALA A 278 -34.11 24.43 8.54
CA ALA A 278 -33.09 24.45 9.56
C ALA A 278 -32.18 23.20 9.57
N ALA A 279 -32.75 22.03 9.23
CA ALA A 279 -31.99 20.78 9.18
C ALA A 279 -31.04 20.79 7.98
N VAL A 280 -31.47 21.26 6.82
CA VAL A 280 -30.64 21.42 5.63
C VAL A 280 -29.51 22.40 5.90
N LYS A 281 -29.80 23.58 6.51
CA LYS A 281 -28.76 24.55 6.85
C LYS A 281 -27.71 23.99 7.83
N ALA A 282 -28.16 23.27 8.85
CA ALA A 282 -27.25 22.66 9.82
C ALA A 282 -26.35 21.60 9.17
N ALA A 283 -26.89 20.76 8.28
CA ALA A 283 -26.13 19.76 7.54
C ALA A 283 -25.11 20.39 6.57
N ILE A 284 -25.47 21.47 5.88
CA ILE A 284 -24.57 22.23 5.01
C ILE A 284 -23.45 22.88 5.83
N ALA A 285 -23.77 23.51 6.97
CA ALA A 285 -22.76 24.12 7.84
C ALA A 285 -21.74 23.08 8.33
N LYS A 286 -22.20 21.90 8.77
CA LYS A 286 -21.34 20.78 9.17
C LYS A 286 -20.46 20.28 8.02
N TRP A 287 -21.01 20.21 6.81
CA TRP A 287 -20.27 19.79 5.62
C TRP A 287 -19.14 20.78 5.30
N PHE A 288 -19.37 22.10 5.41
CA PHE A 288 -18.31 23.10 5.24
C PHE A 288 -17.28 23.09 6.37
N GLU A 289 -17.69 22.89 7.64
CA GLU A 289 -16.79 22.78 8.77
C GLU A 289 -15.77 21.64 8.59
N THR A 290 -16.21 20.52 8.03
CA THR A 290 -15.38 19.33 7.84
C THR A 290 -14.76 19.22 6.45
N TYR A 291 -14.88 20.26 5.62
CA TYR A 291 -14.55 20.24 4.19
C TYR A 291 -13.16 19.67 3.90
N ASP A 292 -12.13 20.06 4.63
CA ASP A 292 -10.74 19.65 4.41
C ASP A 292 -10.28 18.43 5.22
N ASP A 293 -11.15 17.84 6.03
CA ASP A 293 -10.85 16.61 6.77
C ASP A 293 -11.30 15.37 5.96
N LEU A 294 -10.39 14.42 5.75
CA LEU A 294 -10.63 13.25 4.89
C LEU A 294 -11.72 12.32 5.46
N ASP A 295 -11.70 12.06 6.76
CA ASP A 295 -12.63 11.13 7.41
C ASP A 295 -13.96 11.86 7.75
N ALA A 296 -13.89 13.04 8.36
CA ALA A 296 -15.07 13.79 8.77
C ALA A 296 -15.91 14.30 7.57
N SER A 297 -15.27 14.72 6.46
CA SER A 297 -16.00 15.17 5.26
C SER A 297 -16.84 14.04 4.62
N SER A 298 -16.38 12.79 4.72
CA SER A 298 -17.16 11.65 4.22
C SER A 298 -18.43 11.45 5.04
N VAL A 299 -18.32 11.50 6.38
CA VAL A 299 -19.47 11.38 7.29
C VAL A 299 -20.45 12.53 7.08
N ALA A 300 -19.96 13.77 7.05
CA ALA A 300 -20.80 14.95 6.83
C ALA A 300 -21.47 14.95 5.44
N THR A 301 -20.81 14.38 4.42
CA THR A 301 -21.40 14.19 3.09
C THR A 301 -22.57 13.21 3.15
N ASP A 302 -22.39 12.05 3.80
CA ASP A 302 -23.45 11.04 3.91
C ASP A 302 -24.67 11.60 4.70
N GLU A 303 -24.43 12.37 5.77
CA GLU A 303 -25.46 13.05 6.54
C GLU A 303 -26.20 14.12 5.70
N LEU A 304 -25.48 14.96 4.96
CA LEU A 304 -26.09 15.97 4.10
C LEU A 304 -26.94 15.33 3.01
N LEU A 305 -26.44 14.29 2.34
CA LEU A 305 -27.20 13.55 1.32
C LEU A 305 -28.47 12.94 1.89
N ALA A 306 -28.44 12.36 3.09
CA ALA A 306 -29.64 11.81 3.74
C ALA A 306 -30.68 12.89 4.05
N VAL A 307 -30.27 14.07 4.50
CA VAL A 307 -31.15 15.21 4.72
C VAL A 307 -31.75 15.70 3.41
N LEU A 308 -30.94 15.84 2.34
CA LEU A 308 -31.41 16.27 1.02
C LEU A 308 -32.43 15.30 0.41
N GLU A 309 -32.24 13.99 0.61
CA GLU A 309 -33.16 12.96 0.08
C GLU A 309 -34.48 12.87 0.86
N SER A 310 -34.50 13.27 2.13
CA SER A 310 -35.70 13.21 2.99
C SER A 310 -36.51 14.51 3.06
N THR A 311 -35.95 15.64 2.63
CA THR A 311 -36.56 16.97 2.72
C THR A 311 -37.42 17.26 1.47
N LYS A 312 -38.57 17.92 1.67
CA LYS A 312 -39.40 18.43 0.57
C LYS A 312 -38.98 19.85 0.22
N PHE A 313 -38.61 20.07 -1.01
CA PHE A 313 -38.13 21.33 -1.54
C PHE A 313 -39.14 22.02 -2.46
N SER A 314 -39.05 23.34 -2.58
CA SER A 314 -39.69 24.08 -3.65
C SER A 314 -39.15 23.65 -5.02
N ALA A 315 -39.82 23.96 -6.11
CA ALA A 315 -39.38 23.60 -7.47
C ALA A 315 -37.98 24.18 -7.80
N GLU A 316 -37.67 25.38 -7.33
CA GLU A 316 -36.38 26.03 -7.54
C GLU A 316 -35.29 25.36 -6.72
N GLU A 317 -35.51 25.08 -5.45
CA GLU A 317 -34.57 24.34 -4.59
C GLU A 317 -34.34 22.92 -5.10
N GLN A 318 -35.39 22.23 -5.56
CA GLN A 318 -35.34 20.87 -6.09
C GLN A 318 -34.42 20.76 -7.31
N ALA A 319 -34.36 21.78 -8.17
CA ALA A 319 -33.46 21.82 -9.32
C ALA A 319 -32.00 21.87 -8.86
N VAL A 320 -31.68 22.64 -7.83
CA VAL A 320 -30.33 22.71 -7.25
C VAL A 320 -29.96 21.41 -6.53
N VAL A 321 -30.86 20.86 -5.75
CA VAL A 321 -30.69 19.56 -5.06
C VAL A 321 -30.41 18.45 -6.06
N ALA A 322 -31.09 18.41 -7.20
CA ALA A 322 -30.87 17.44 -8.26
C ALA A 322 -29.42 17.51 -8.81
N GLU A 323 -28.87 18.73 -8.99
CA GLU A 323 -27.48 18.90 -9.44
C GLU A 323 -26.46 18.46 -8.36
N ILE A 324 -26.76 18.67 -7.07
CA ILE A 324 -25.94 18.16 -5.95
C ILE A 324 -25.95 16.63 -5.95
N LEU A 325 -27.15 16.02 -5.98
CA LEU A 325 -27.31 14.56 -5.95
C LEU A 325 -26.66 13.86 -7.16
N LYS A 326 -26.70 14.48 -8.33
CA LYS A 326 -26.00 14.01 -9.54
C LYS A 326 -24.48 13.93 -9.35
N ARG A 327 -23.90 14.83 -8.53
CA ARG A 327 -22.48 14.96 -8.23
C ARG A 327 -22.09 14.40 -6.86
N ARG A 328 -22.94 13.59 -6.22
CA ARG A 328 -22.73 13.07 -4.86
C ARG A 328 -21.36 12.45 -4.60
N LYS A 329 -20.79 11.76 -5.61
CA LYS A 329 -19.48 11.13 -5.54
C LYS A 329 -18.31 12.13 -5.38
N ASP A 330 -18.51 13.39 -5.76
CA ASP A 330 -17.50 14.43 -5.76
C ASP A 330 -17.55 15.31 -4.49
N MET A 331 -18.51 15.09 -3.56
CA MET A 331 -18.73 15.93 -2.40
C MET A 331 -17.70 15.74 -1.27
N SER A 332 -17.33 14.51 -0.96
CA SER A 332 -16.34 14.23 0.11
C SER A 332 -14.91 14.46 -0.36
N LYS A 333 -14.02 14.87 0.57
CA LYS A 333 -12.59 14.95 0.29
C LYS A 333 -12.06 13.59 -0.17
N LYS A 334 -11.16 13.59 -1.14
CA LYS A 334 -10.42 12.43 -1.62
C LYS A 334 -8.93 12.66 -1.39
N THR A 335 -8.19 11.58 -1.25
CA THR A 335 -6.74 11.61 -1.21
C THR A 335 -6.15 11.17 -2.55
N MET A 336 -5.11 11.87 -2.99
CA MET A 336 -4.42 11.62 -4.26
C MET A 336 -3.06 11.02 -3.99
N TRP A 337 -2.81 9.82 -4.50
CA TRP A 337 -1.53 9.13 -4.37
C TRP A 337 -0.98 8.71 -5.73
N MET A 338 0.31 8.91 -5.92
CA MET A 338 1.12 8.29 -6.97
C MET A 338 1.82 7.08 -6.38
N TYR A 339 1.97 6.01 -7.17
CA TYR A 339 2.63 4.80 -6.74
C TYR A 339 3.52 4.23 -7.83
N GLY A 340 4.76 3.93 -7.50
CA GLY A 340 5.70 3.35 -8.46
C GLY A 340 7.05 3.03 -7.86
N GLY A 341 7.93 2.42 -8.69
CA GLY A 341 9.29 2.05 -8.35
C GLY A 341 10.33 3.14 -8.64
N ASP A 342 11.57 2.84 -8.29
CA ASP A 342 12.71 3.75 -8.47
C ASP A 342 13.02 4.05 -9.94
N GLY A 343 12.86 3.12 -10.86
CA GLY A 343 13.06 3.38 -12.29
C GLY A 343 12.16 4.50 -12.83
N TRP A 344 10.93 4.61 -12.31
CA TRP A 344 10.08 5.75 -12.58
C TRP A 344 10.60 7.03 -11.91
N ALA A 345 10.70 7.02 -10.58
CA ALA A 345 10.87 8.26 -9.82
C ALA A 345 12.30 8.83 -9.88
N TYR A 346 13.33 8.00 -10.04
CA TYR A 346 14.72 8.45 -10.10
C TYR A 346 15.20 8.74 -11.53
N ASP A 347 14.58 8.10 -12.52
CA ASP A 347 15.04 8.11 -13.92
C ASP A 347 14.01 8.69 -14.88
N ILE A 348 13.20 7.82 -15.51
CA ILE A 348 12.42 8.21 -16.69
C ILE A 348 11.27 9.16 -16.37
N GLY A 349 10.64 9.04 -15.22
CA GLY A 349 9.55 9.92 -14.76
C GLY A 349 10.00 11.08 -13.87
N TYR A 350 11.31 11.22 -13.60
CA TYR A 350 11.80 12.23 -12.66
C TYR A 350 11.46 13.67 -13.09
N GLY A 351 11.60 14.00 -14.37
CA GLY A 351 11.31 15.36 -14.85
C GLY A 351 9.85 15.77 -14.62
N GLY A 352 8.90 14.85 -14.87
CA GLY A 352 7.49 15.08 -14.58
C GLY A 352 7.21 15.16 -13.07
N LEU A 353 7.84 14.28 -12.29
CA LEU A 353 7.71 14.28 -10.84
C LEU A 353 8.22 15.60 -10.22
N ASP A 354 9.39 16.06 -10.65
CA ASP A 354 9.99 17.33 -10.25
C ASP A 354 9.05 18.51 -10.55
N HIS A 355 8.51 18.56 -11.78
CA HIS A 355 7.55 19.60 -12.17
C HIS A 355 6.28 19.59 -11.31
N VAL A 356 5.71 18.42 -11.05
CA VAL A 356 4.49 18.29 -10.25
C VAL A 356 4.71 18.77 -8.82
N PHE A 357 5.85 18.46 -8.21
CA PHE A 357 6.21 19.00 -6.89
C PHE A 357 6.34 20.52 -6.90
N ALA A 358 6.94 21.09 -7.96
CA ALA A 358 7.04 22.54 -8.13
C ALA A 358 5.67 23.23 -8.24
N MET A 359 4.62 22.53 -8.69
CA MET A 359 3.26 23.08 -8.79
C MET A 359 2.54 23.22 -7.43
N GLY A 360 2.99 22.54 -6.38
CA GLY A 360 2.53 22.73 -5.01
C GLY A 360 1.12 22.20 -4.70
N GLU A 361 0.52 21.37 -5.55
CA GLU A 361 -0.81 20.77 -5.29
C GLU A 361 -0.73 19.65 -4.24
N ASP A 362 -1.85 19.37 -3.58
CA ASP A 362 -1.99 18.32 -2.56
C ASP A 362 -1.99 16.92 -3.20
N VAL A 363 -0.79 16.44 -3.50
CA VAL A 363 -0.53 15.11 -4.09
C VAL A 363 0.53 14.39 -3.27
N ASN A 364 0.30 13.11 -3.04
CA ASN A 364 1.19 12.27 -2.25
C ASN A 364 1.86 11.22 -3.14
N VAL A 365 3.10 10.87 -2.83
CA VAL A 365 3.86 9.82 -3.51
C VAL A 365 4.24 8.72 -2.52
N LEU A 366 3.88 7.48 -2.83
CA LEU A 366 4.46 6.29 -2.21
C LEU A 366 5.45 5.68 -3.20
N LEU A 367 6.73 5.86 -2.95
CA LEU A 367 7.81 5.33 -3.76
C LEU A 367 8.36 4.04 -3.13
N VAL A 368 8.28 2.93 -3.85
CA VAL A 368 8.92 1.67 -3.45
C VAL A 368 10.26 1.52 -4.18
N ASP A 369 11.33 1.75 -3.42
CA ASP A 369 12.69 1.77 -3.94
C ASP A 369 13.30 0.36 -3.87
N THR A 370 13.31 -0.33 -5.02
CA THR A 370 13.92 -1.64 -5.21
C THR A 370 15.35 -1.53 -5.74
N GLU A 371 15.86 -0.32 -5.96
CA GLU A 371 17.22 -0.01 -6.39
C GLU A 371 17.60 -0.58 -7.77
N VAL A 372 16.61 -1.03 -8.53
CA VAL A 372 16.76 -1.52 -9.92
C VAL A 372 15.43 -1.38 -10.66
N TYR A 373 15.47 -1.41 -12.00
CA TYR A 373 14.28 -1.68 -12.81
C TYR A 373 13.86 -3.14 -12.63
N SER A 374 13.12 -3.43 -11.56
CA SER A 374 12.86 -4.81 -11.13
C SER A 374 11.98 -5.61 -12.11
N ASN A 375 10.94 -4.97 -12.65
CA ASN A 375 9.97 -5.65 -13.53
C ASN A 375 10.58 -6.11 -14.86
N THR A 376 11.47 -5.31 -15.43
CA THR A 376 12.09 -5.60 -16.73
C THR A 376 13.31 -6.52 -16.64
N GLY A 377 13.75 -6.89 -15.43
CA GLY A 377 14.79 -7.89 -15.21
C GLY A 377 16.03 -7.39 -14.49
N GLY A 378 15.94 -6.30 -13.70
CA GLY A 378 17.03 -5.88 -12.82
C GLY A 378 18.08 -4.98 -13.47
N GLN A 379 17.67 -4.10 -14.41
CA GLN A 379 18.55 -3.11 -14.99
C GLN A 379 18.92 -2.03 -13.95
N SER A 380 20.12 -1.48 -14.07
CA SER A 380 20.60 -0.41 -13.21
C SER A 380 19.75 0.86 -13.38
N SER A 381 19.33 1.46 -12.25
CA SER A 381 18.71 2.78 -12.17
C SER A 381 19.66 3.80 -11.51
N LYS A 382 19.24 5.06 -11.41
CA LYS A 382 19.95 6.05 -10.59
C LYS A 382 19.80 5.80 -9.08
N ALA A 383 18.88 4.91 -8.69
CA ALA A 383 18.74 4.43 -7.32
C ALA A 383 19.67 3.25 -7.00
N THR A 384 20.25 2.59 -8.01
CA THR A 384 21.18 1.48 -7.80
C THR A 384 22.44 1.99 -7.09
N PRO A 385 22.81 1.41 -5.94
CA PRO A 385 23.97 1.86 -5.16
C PRO A 385 25.32 1.52 -5.81
N VAL A 386 26.34 2.24 -5.42
CA VAL A 386 27.74 1.96 -5.83
C VAL A 386 28.13 0.54 -5.41
N GLY A 387 28.83 -0.17 -6.29
CA GLY A 387 29.28 -1.56 -6.07
C GLY A 387 28.21 -2.63 -6.36
N ALA A 388 26.94 -2.28 -6.51
CA ALA A 388 25.92 -3.26 -6.87
C ALA A 388 26.04 -3.71 -8.33
N VAL A 389 26.01 -5.02 -8.57
CA VAL A 389 25.88 -5.62 -9.91
C VAL A 389 24.42 -5.58 -10.32
N ALA A 390 24.16 -5.10 -11.52
CA ALA A 390 22.84 -5.06 -12.15
C ALA A 390 23.01 -5.24 -13.67
N GLN A 391 21.92 -5.45 -14.39
CA GLN A 391 21.98 -5.43 -15.85
C GLN A 391 22.51 -4.07 -16.32
N PHE A 392 23.41 -4.09 -17.31
CA PHE A 392 24.23 -2.97 -17.82
C PHE A 392 25.28 -2.43 -16.83
N GLN A 393 25.48 -3.08 -15.67
CA GLN A 393 26.49 -2.77 -14.66
C GLN A 393 27.16 -4.04 -14.13
N ALA A 394 27.61 -4.92 -15.05
CA ALA A 394 28.18 -6.23 -14.70
C ALA A 394 29.45 -6.14 -13.84
N SER A 395 30.24 -5.07 -13.99
CA SER A 395 31.48 -4.83 -13.21
C SER A 395 31.27 -3.96 -11.96
N GLY A 396 30.01 -3.87 -11.48
CA GLY A 396 29.60 -3.04 -10.35
C GLY A 396 29.29 -1.60 -10.76
N LYS A 397 28.25 -1.03 -10.17
CA LYS A 397 27.90 0.38 -10.38
C LYS A 397 29.00 1.30 -9.84
N LYS A 398 29.48 2.23 -10.66
CA LYS A 398 30.60 3.12 -10.34
C LYS A 398 30.18 4.45 -9.70
N THR A 399 28.90 4.82 -9.79
CA THR A 399 28.39 6.09 -9.28
C THR A 399 27.50 5.87 -8.08
N ARG A 400 27.56 6.78 -7.12
CA ARG A 400 26.70 6.78 -5.93
C ARG A 400 25.23 6.94 -6.29
N LYS A 401 24.36 6.43 -5.44
CA LYS A 401 22.89 6.54 -5.56
C LYS A 401 22.48 8.00 -5.54
N LYS A 402 21.59 8.39 -6.46
CA LYS A 402 20.91 9.69 -6.45
C LYS A 402 20.13 9.85 -5.14
N ASP A 403 20.29 10.97 -4.45
CA ASP A 403 19.52 11.29 -3.26
C ASP A 403 18.25 12.08 -3.62
N LEU A 404 17.19 11.33 -3.92
CA LEU A 404 15.92 11.93 -4.32
C LEU A 404 15.30 12.75 -3.18
N GLY A 405 15.41 12.29 -1.94
CA GLY A 405 14.86 12.99 -0.79
C GLY A 405 15.50 14.36 -0.59
N LEU A 406 16.84 14.45 -0.64
CA LEU A 406 17.53 15.74 -0.53
C LEU A 406 17.20 16.68 -1.69
N LEU A 407 17.08 16.17 -2.92
CA LEU A 407 16.69 16.98 -4.06
C LEU A 407 15.30 17.60 -3.85
N LEU A 408 14.34 16.84 -3.37
CA LEU A 408 12.99 17.33 -3.15
C LEU A 408 12.86 18.25 -1.93
N MET A 409 13.75 18.13 -0.94
CA MET A 409 13.83 19.07 0.17
C MET A 409 14.30 20.47 -0.24
N THR A 410 14.80 20.66 -1.47
CA THR A 410 15.10 22.00 -2.02
C THR A 410 13.85 22.81 -2.33
N TYR A 411 12.70 22.16 -2.48
CA TYR A 411 11.39 22.80 -2.49
C TYR A 411 10.92 23.06 -1.05
N ASP A 412 10.59 24.28 -0.71
CA ASP A 412 10.19 24.66 0.65
C ASP A 412 8.81 24.14 1.07
N ASN A 413 8.08 23.46 0.18
CA ASN A 413 6.71 23.02 0.36
C ASN A 413 6.50 21.50 0.26
N VAL A 414 7.57 20.71 0.12
CA VAL A 414 7.47 19.25 -0.04
C VAL A 414 7.75 18.54 1.28
N TYR A 415 6.78 17.75 1.77
CA TYR A 415 7.04 16.81 2.86
C TYR A 415 7.82 15.61 2.33
N VAL A 416 8.91 15.24 3.01
CA VAL A 416 9.76 14.13 2.59
C VAL A 416 10.01 13.16 3.74
N ALA A 417 9.75 11.87 3.51
CA ALA A 417 10.11 10.83 4.46
C ALA A 417 10.83 9.67 3.78
N GLN A 418 11.83 9.10 4.46
CA GLN A 418 12.50 7.88 4.05
C GLN A 418 12.27 6.80 5.10
N CYS A 419 11.69 5.68 4.69
CA CYS A 419 11.12 4.67 5.57
C CYS A 419 11.61 3.26 5.24
N SER A 420 11.48 2.36 6.21
CA SER A 420 11.70 0.91 6.04
C SER A 420 10.74 0.15 6.96
N MET A 421 9.80 -0.57 6.37
CA MET A 421 8.73 -1.27 7.10
C MET A 421 9.26 -2.24 8.15
N GLY A 422 10.26 -3.05 7.79
CA GLY A 422 10.85 -4.05 8.67
C GLY A 422 11.67 -3.44 9.81
N ALA A 423 12.31 -2.29 9.55
CA ALA A 423 13.16 -1.63 10.54
C ALA A 423 12.33 -0.83 11.57
N ASN A 424 11.35 -0.04 11.11
CA ASN A 424 10.51 0.77 11.99
C ASN A 424 9.07 0.93 11.45
N PRO A 425 8.17 -0.01 11.75
CA PRO A 425 6.77 0.08 11.34
C PRO A 425 6.04 1.34 11.82
N ASN A 426 6.36 1.80 13.03
CA ASN A 426 5.71 2.98 13.62
C ASN A 426 6.13 4.27 12.91
N GLN A 427 7.41 4.40 12.52
CA GLN A 427 7.90 5.52 11.74
C GLN A 427 7.22 5.57 10.37
N LEU A 428 7.06 4.43 9.69
CA LEU A 428 6.35 4.35 8.41
C LEU A 428 4.88 4.81 8.53
N ILE A 429 4.14 4.28 9.52
CA ILE A 429 2.74 4.67 9.75
C ILE A 429 2.64 6.18 10.04
N LYS A 430 3.56 6.70 10.86
CA LYS A 430 3.64 8.12 11.18
C LYS A 430 3.94 8.96 9.93
N ALA A 431 4.90 8.56 9.11
CA ALA A 431 5.27 9.24 7.88
C ALA A 431 4.10 9.31 6.88
N ILE A 432 3.37 8.20 6.70
CA ILE A 432 2.17 8.17 5.84
C ILE A 432 1.07 9.10 6.40
N LYS A 433 0.87 9.12 7.72
CA LYS A 433 -0.09 10.02 8.37
C LYS A 433 0.29 11.50 8.21
N GLU A 434 1.57 11.82 8.39
CA GLU A 434 2.09 13.18 8.22
C GLU A 434 2.02 13.65 6.76
N ALA A 435 2.34 12.76 5.80
CA ALA A 435 2.21 13.02 4.38
C ALA A 435 0.77 13.37 3.97
N GLU A 436 -0.22 12.60 4.43
CA GLU A 436 -1.63 12.86 4.15
C GLU A 436 -2.15 14.14 4.83
N ALA A 437 -1.61 14.48 5.99
CA ALA A 437 -2.02 15.68 6.72
C ALA A 437 -1.40 16.96 6.15
N HIS A 438 -0.29 16.84 5.41
CA HIS A 438 0.39 17.96 4.77
C HIS A 438 -0.46 18.53 3.63
N LYS A 439 -0.62 19.86 3.62
CA LYS A 439 -1.36 20.56 2.54
C LYS A 439 -0.39 21.00 1.46
N GLY A 440 -0.04 20.10 0.59
CA GLY A 440 0.94 20.27 -0.46
C GLY A 440 1.52 18.93 -0.90
N PRO A 441 2.52 18.93 -1.78
CA PRO A 441 3.10 17.70 -2.27
C PRO A 441 3.91 16.97 -1.20
N SER A 442 3.80 15.64 -1.18
CA SER A 442 4.56 14.81 -0.25
C SER A 442 5.15 13.56 -0.91
N ILE A 443 6.25 13.04 -0.36
CA ILE A 443 6.84 11.78 -0.78
C ILE A 443 7.27 10.93 0.41
N VAL A 444 6.88 9.65 0.38
CA VAL A 444 7.34 8.62 1.32
C VAL A 444 8.15 7.59 0.52
N ILE A 445 9.48 7.61 0.71
CA ILE A 445 10.45 6.76 0.02
C ILE A 445 10.67 5.52 0.87
N CYS A 446 10.28 4.35 0.35
CA CYS A 446 10.26 3.10 1.08
C CYS A 446 11.28 2.10 0.53
N TYR A 447 12.21 1.60 1.36
CA TYR A 447 13.10 0.52 0.97
C TYR A 447 12.32 -0.77 0.73
N ALA A 448 12.41 -1.31 -0.46
CA ALA A 448 11.67 -2.49 -0.88
C ALA A 448 12.60 -3.58 -1.44
N PRO A 449 13.18 -4.44 -0.56
CA PRO A 449 14.05 -5.52 -1.03
C PRO A 449 13.38 -6.40 -2.07
N CYS A 450 14.11 -6.70 -3.14
CA CYS A 450 13.65 -7.40 -4.32
C CYS A 450 14.39 -8.73 -4.50
N ILE A 451 13.75 -9.68 -5.18
CA ILE A 451 14.38 -10.95 -5.57
C ILE A 451 15.66 -10.71 -6.42
N ASN A 452 15.70 -9.61 -7.19
CA ASN A 452 16.87 -9.21 -7.97
C ASN A 452 18.11 -8.88 -7.11
N HIS A 453 17.95 -8.57 -5.81
CA HIS A 453 19.09 -8.38 -4.90
C HIS A 453 19.84 -9.69 -4.63
N GLY A 454 19.16 -10.84 -4.77
CA GLY A 454 19.74 -12.14 -4.45
C GLY A 454 20.02 -12.30 -2.95
N ILE A 455 19.03 -12.02 -2.12
CA ILE A 455 19.11 -12.09 -0.66
C ILE A 455 19.43 -13.53 -0.24
N LYS A 456 20.65 -13.78 0.26
CA LYS A 456 21.15 -15.14 0.56
C LYS A 456 20.35 -15.85 1.66
N LYS A 457 19.82 -15.10 2.62
CA LYS A 457 18.95 -15.64 3.69
C LYS A 457 17.52 -15.91 3.23
N GLY A 458 17.20 -15.65 1.95
CA GLY A 458 15.91 -15.91 1.30
C GLY A 458 14.87 -14.81 1.48
N MET A 459 13.89 -14.79 0.57
CA MET A 459 12.84 -13.76 0.53
C MET A 459 11.87 -13.83 1.73
N ASN A 460 11.84 -14.92 2.48
CA ASN A 460 11.12 -14.99 3.76
C ASN A 460 11.69 -14.03 4.82
N ASN A 461 12.95 -13.63 4.68
CA ASN A 461 13.68 -12.73 5.58
C ASN A 461 13.73 -11.28 5.10
N VAL A 462 12.90 -10.87 4.15
CA VAL A 462 12.84 -9.48 3.61
C VAL A 462 12.73 -8.44 4.73
N GLN A 463 11.94 -8.70 5.76
CA GLN A 463 11.81 -7.75 6.88
C GLN A 463 13.09 -7.67 7.74
N GLN A 464 13.84 -8.76 7.85
CA GLN A 464 15.14 -8.76 8.50
C GLN A 464 16.18 -8.04 7.62
N GLU A 465 16.11 -8.21 6.29
CA GLU A 465 16.94 -7.45 5.35
C GLU A 465 16.77 -5.94 5.49
N MET A 466 15.50 -5.51 5.64
CA MET A 466 15.19 -4.10 5.92
C MET A 466 15.80 -3.60 7.24
N LYS A 467 15.82 -4.44 8.30
CA LYS A 467 16.45 -4.10 9.57
C LYS A 467 17.96 -3.99 9.43
N ASP A 468 18.56 -4.95 8.75
CA ASP A 468 20.02 -5.01 8.57
C ASP A 468 20.52 -3.84 7.71
N ALA A 469 19.75 -3.44 6.68
CA ALA A 469 20.02 -2.25 5.88
C ALA A 469 20.06 -0.96 6.73
N VAL A 470 19.14 -0.83 7.69
CA VAL A 470 19.14 0.34 8.59
C VAL A 470 20.22 0.22 9.66
N ALA A 471 20.44 -0.97 10.22
CA ALA A 471 21.47 -1.21 11.24
C ALA A 471 22.89 -1.01 10.70
N SER A 472 23.11 -1.20 9.40
CA SER A 472 24.40 -1.00 8.73
C SER A 472 24.64 0.43 8.21
N GLY A 473 23.66 1.32 8.33
CA GLY A 473 23.72 2.66 7.75
C GLY A 473 23.52 2.71 6.23
N TYR A 474 23.25 1.55 5.61
CA TYR A 474 22.92 1.48 4.18
C TYR A 474 21.67 2.26 3.83
N TRP A 475 20.64 2.19 4.69
CA TRP A 475 19.39 2.91 4.55
C TRP A 475 19.08 3.72 5.81
N ASN A 476 18.94 5.05 5.69
CA ASN A 476 18.65 5.93 6.81
C ASN A 476 17.15 6.26 6.87
N LEU A 477 16.56 6.24 8.06
CA LEU A 477 15.19 6.65 8.30
C LEU A 477 15.16 8.12 8.71
N TYR A 478 14.35 8.93 8.03
CA TYR A 478 14.18 10.34 8.37
C TYR A 478 12.83 10.87 7.91
N ARG A 479 12.47 12.05 8.42
CA ARG A 479 11.31 12.84 8.01
C ARG A 479 11.69 14.31 7.96
N TYR A 480 11.21 15.00 6.93
CA TYR A 480 11.32 16.44 6.78
C TYR A 480 9.93 17.05 6.66
N ASP A 481 9.59 17.95 7.60
CA ASP A 481 8.35 18.71 7.60
C ASP A 481 8.64 20.14 7.09
N PRO A 482 8.14 20.52 5.91
CA PRO A 482 8.40 21.83 5.33
C PRO A 482 7.72 22.97 6.11
N ALA A 483 6.59 22.71 6.80
CA ALA A 483 5.87 23.72 7.55
C ALA A 483 6.67 24.24 8.75
N THR A 484 7.44 23.36 9.38
CA THR A 484 8.32 23.68 10.51
C THR A 484 9.80 23.76 10.11
N LYS A 485 10.12 23.44 8.87
CA LYS A 485 11.50 23.29 8.34
C LYS A 485 12.36 22.32 9.15
N LYS A 486 11.69 21.37 9.82
CA LYS A 486 12.34 20.42 10.71
C LYS A 486 12.73 19.13 9.98
N PHE A 487 14.02 18.82 10.00
CA PHE A 487 14.53 17.51 9.64
C PHE A 487 14.65 16.66 10.91
N THR A 488 14.11 15.45 10.89
CA THR A 488 14.19 14.47 11.99
C THR A 488 14.89 13.23 11.50
N LEU A 489 16.07 12.93 12.02
CA LEU A 489 16.73 11.65 11.77
C LEU A 489 16.14 10.60 12.72
N ASP A 490 15.41 9.65 12.17
CA ASP A 490 14.76 8.57 12.93
C ASP A 490 15.68 7.33 13.08
N SER A 491 16.76 7.23 12.30
CA SER A 491 17.81 6.21 12.44
C SER A 491 18.72 6.51 13.64
N LYS A 492 19.13 5.44 14.31
CA LYS A 492 20.26 5.48 15.27
C LYS A 492 21.59 5.33 14.54
N GLU A 493 22.68 5.54 15.26
CA GLU A 493 24.02 5.22 14.75
C GLU A 493 24.08 3.76 14.27
N PRO A 494 24.77 3.52 13.13
CA PRO A 494 24.97 2.16 12.63
C PRO A 494 25.66 1.26 13.67
N THR A 495 25.14 0.05 13.83
CA THR A 495 25.63 -0.95 14.78
C THR A 495 26.18 -2.20 14.10
N MET A 496 26.07 -2.26 12.78
CA MET A 496 26.51 -3.37 11.94
C MET A 496 27.46 -2.84 10.85
N PRO A 497 28.58 -3.53 10.55
CA PRO A 497 29.43 -3.16 9.41
C PRO A 497 28.65 -3.22 8.10
N LEU A 498 28.80 -2.19 7.25
CA LEU A 498 28.11 -2.14 5.95
C LEU A 498 28.48 -3.33 5.06
N TYR A 499 29.74 -3.74 5.09
CA TYR A 499 30.25 -4.88 4.33
C TYR A 499 29.52 -6.19 4.68
N ASP A 500 29.15 -6.42 5.95
CA ASP A 500 28.43 -7.62 6.37
C ASP A 500 27.01 -7.66 5.78
N PHE A 501 26.33 -6.50 5.71
CA PHE A 501 25.07 -6.37 5.02
C PHE A 501 25.23 -6.66 3.51
N MET A 502 26.17 -5.99 2.84
CA MET A 502 26.41 -6.13 1.40
C MET A 502 26.72 -7.59 1.01
N LYS A 503 27.53 -8.30 1.78
CA LYS A 503 27.82 -9.73 1.56
C LYS A 503 26.59 -10.64 1.65
N GLY A 504 25.54 -10.20 2.32
CA GLY A 504 24.25 -10.87 2.41
C GLY A 504 23.50 -10.93 1.08
N GLU A 505 23.85 -10.10 0.12
CA GLU A 505 23.20 -10.00 -1.19
C GLU A 505 24.11 -10.46 -2.34
N VAL A 506 23.56 -11.26 -3.27
CA VAL A 506 24.33 -11.78 -4.42
C VAL A 506 24.82 -10.65 -5.32
N ARG A 507 24.06 -9.55 -5.46
CA ARG A 507 24.46 -8.41 -6.30
C ARG A 507 25.77 -7.74 -5.88
N TYR A 508 26.22 -7.93 -4.63
CA TYR A 508 27.55 -7.49 -4.16
C TYR A 508 28.52 -8.66 -4.12
N ALA A 509 28.12 -9.79 -3.57
CA ALA A 509 29.00 -10.95 -3.44
C ALA A 509 29.50 -11.47 -4.79
N SER A 510 28.71 -11.37 -5.87
CA SER A 510 29.12 -11.74 -7.22
C SER A 510 30.18 -10.81 -7.79
N LEU A 511 30.21 -9.53 -7.41
CA LEU A 511 31.25 -8.59 -7.83
C LEU A 511 32.63 -9.00 -7.28
N GLU A 512 32.67 -9.41 -6.02
CA GLU A 512 33.89 -9.87 -5.37
C GLU A 512 34.52 -11.10 -6.08
N LEU A 513 33.63 -12.00 -6.56
CA LEU A 513 34.07 -13.20 -7.29
C LEU A 513 34.51 -12.91 -8.73
N SER A 514 33.80 -12.04 -9.44
CA SER A 514 33.99 -11.82 -10.87
C SER A 514 34.97 -10.68 -11.17
N PHE A 515 35.02 -9.66 -10.29
CA PHE A 515 35.83 -8.45 -10.46
C PHE A 515 36.43 -7.99 -9.10
N PRO A 516 37.32 -8.77 -8.48
CA PRO A 516 37.81 -8.51 -7.12
C PRO A 516 38.49 -7.15 -6.93
N GLU A 517 39.20 -6.66 -7.93
CA GLU A 517 39.85 -5.33 -7.85
C GLU A 517 38.80 -4.20 -7.87
N ASN A 518 37.78 -4.33 -8.70
CA ASN A 518 36.66 -3.37 -8.70
C ASN A 518 35.89 -3.43 -7.37
N ALA A 519 35.61 -4.63 -6.86
CA ALA A 519 34.93 -4.81 -5.59
C ALA A 519 35.64 -4.09 -4.45
N LYS A 520 36.97 -4.23 -4.35
CA LYS A 520 37.78 -3.56 -3.33
C LYS A 520 37.62 -2.04 -3.34
N VAL A 521 37.64 -1.44 -4.54
CA VAL A 521 37.50 0.02 -4.69
C VAL A 521 36.09 0.46 -4.43
N LEU A 522 35.08 -0.22 -5.04
CA LEU A 522 33.71 0.20 -4.97
C LEU A 522 33.07 -0.05 -3.60
N PHE A 523 33.50 -1.08 -2.87
CA PHE A 523 33.00 -1.31 -1.52
C PHE A 523 33.58 -0.30 -0.52
N ALA A 524 34.83 0.12 -0.70
CA ALA A 524 35.41 1.21 0.08
C ALA A 524 34.66 2.53 -0.16
N ASP A 525 34.32 2.85 -1.43
CA ASP A 525 33.50 4.03 -1.75
C ASP A 525 32.09 3.91 -1.18
N ALA A 526 31.50 2.70 -1.15
CA ALA A 526 30.17 2.46 -0.55
C ALA A 526 30.18 2.73 0.97
N GLU A 527 31.22 2.27 1.68
CA GLU A 527 31.37 2.50 3.13
C GLU A 527 31.58 3.99 3.43
N GLU A 528 32.43 4.66 2.67
CA GLU A 528 32.65 6.10 2.81
C GLU A 528 31.36 6.89 2.54
N ALA A 529 30.66 6.58 1.44
CA ALA A 529 29.40 7.23 1.08
C ALA A 529 28.31 7.05 2.14
N ALA A 530 28.18 5.85 2.72
CA ALA A 530 27.22 5.58 3.79
C ALA A 530 27.54 6.39 5.05
N LYS A 531 28.82 6.47 5.44
CA LYS A 531 29.27 7.25 6.59
C LYS A 531 29.03 8.75 6.38
N GLU A 532 29.49 9.31 5.25
CA GLU A 532 29.28 10.72 4.90
C GLU A 532 27.80 11.08 4.92
N LYS A 533 26.95 10.22 4.37
CA LYS A 533 25.50 10.43 4.31
C LYS A 533 24.87 10.44 5.70
N TYR A 534 25.24 9.49 6.57
CA TYR A 534 24.75 9.47 7.95
C TYR A 534 25.16 10.73 8.73
N GLU A 535 26.43 11.13 8.65
CA GLU A 535 26.93 12.34 9.30
C GLU A 535 26.22 13.59 8.77
N TYR A 536 26.01 13.69 7.48
CA TYR A 536 25.24 14.81 6.89
C TYR A 536 23.82 14.89 7.45
N TYR A 537 23.11 13.75 7.52
CA TYR A 537 21.75 13.72 8.07
C TYR A 537 21.73 14.02 9.57
N LYS A 538 22.74 13.60 10.32
CA LYS A 538 22.91 13.91 11.74
C LYS A 538 23.06 15.42 11.94
N LEU A 539 23.98 16.04 11.23
CA LEU A 539 24.19 17.50 11.26
C LEU A 539 22.89 18.25 10.87
N LYS A 540 22.20 17.79 9.82
CA LYS A 540 20.93 18.40 9.39
C LYS A 540 19.82 18.27 10.44
N SER A 541 19.87 17.27 11.30
CA SER A 541 18.88 17.08 12.38
C SER A 541 19.18 17.90 13.64
N GLU A 542 20.43 18.38 13.78
CA GLU A 542 20.88 19.18 14.93
C GLU A 542 20.75 20.69 14.69
N GLY A 543 20.65 21.12 13.43
CA GLY A 543 20.55 22.54 13.02
C GLY A 543 19.25 22.88 12.37
#